data_48574f2cb3212d95f3a12907d8c3604e
#
_entry.id   48574f2cb3212d95f3a12907d8c3604e
#
_cell.length_a   1.000
_cell.length_b   1.000
_cell.length_c   1.000
_cell.angle_alpha   90.00
_cell.angle_beta   90.00
_cell.angle_gamma   90.00
#
_symmetry.space_group_name_H-M   'P 1'
#
loop_
_entity.id
_entity.type
_entity.pdbx_description
1 polymer ?
#
loop_
_entity_poly.entity_id
_entity_poly.type
_entity_poly.pdbx_seq_one_letter_code
_entity_poly.pdbx_strand_id
1 'polypeptide(L)'
;MGIGPKRSAGTGDDKIKKRIPRNATALWNLGHKSINIVFQDGRLEISDIYENGFNSPAQEWLPDGLNTVISAQAIFPLVAQFEMAGNPKENEIAGAVHDRIDAAWPILAKRVRVIPAYGDMFVKAFDDIDSPEQITIVEIAKALGDFI
;
A
#
# COMPACT_ATOMS: atom_id res chain seq x y z
N MET A 1 -14.65 6.23 -9.80
CA MET A 1 -14.98 5.07 -8.97
C MET A 1 -13.71 4.31 -8.70
N GLY A 2 -13.34 4.10 -7.46
CA GLY A 2 -12.10 3.43 -7.07
C GLY A 2 -12.12 1.90 -7.19
N ILE A 3 -13.21 1.31 -7.61
CA ILE A 3 -13.28 -0.13 -7.83
C ILE A 3 -12.65 -0.44 -9.18
N GLY A 4 -11.57 -1.22 -9.18
CA GLY A 4 -10.84 -1.60 -10.38
C GLY A 4 -11.71 -2.29 -11.44
N PRO A 5 -11.27 -2.30 -12.70
CA PRO A 5 -11.98 -3.01 -13.75
C PRO A 5 -12.16 -4.49 -13.38
N LYS A 6 -13.31 -5.05 -13.66
CA LYS A 6 -13.71 -6.42 -13.29
C LYS A 6 -13.99 -6.65 -11.79
N ARG A 7 -14.14 -5.60 -10.99
CA ARG A 7 -14.61 -5.67 -9.60
C ARG A 7 -16.08 -5.31 -9.54
N SER A 8 -16.85 -6.00 -8.71
CA SER A 8 -18.23 -5.67 -8.41
C SER A 8 -18.36 -4.90 -7.10
N ALA A 9 -19.45 -4.16 -6.93
CA ALA A 9 -19.77 -3.57 -5.64
C ALA A 9 -20.14 -4.61 -4.58
N GLY A 10 -20.28 -5.89 -4.96
CA GLY A 10 -20.71 -6.95 -4.07
C GLY A 10 -22.21 -6.92 -3.76
N THR A 11 -22.65 -7.93 -3.00
CA THR A 11 -24.05 -8.08 -2.56
C THR A 11 -24.10 -8.43 -1.08
N GLY A 12 -25.24 -8.18 -0.43
CA GLY A 12 -25.42 -8.52 0.98
C GLY A 12 -24.45 -7.74 1.89
N ASP A 13 -23.91 -8.41 2.87
CA ASP A 13 -23.00 -7.82 3.87
C ASP A 13 -21.63 -7.43 3.30
N ASP A 14 -21.18 -8.11 2.25
CA ASP A 14 -19.93 -7.81 1.55
C ASP A 14 -20.05 -6.59 0.60
N LYS A 15 -21.24 -6.02 0.47
CA LYS A 15 -21.47 -4.90 -0.44
C LYS A 15 -20.68 -3.66 -0.02
N ILE A 16 -19.93 -3.12 -0.95
CA ILE A 16 -19.24 -1.83 -0.78
C ILE A 16 -20.30 -0.72 -0.73
N LYS A 17 -20.54 -0.21 0.48
CA LYS A 17 -21.58 0.80 0.76
C LYS A 17 -21.08 2.23 0.59
N LYS A 18 -19.76 2.43 0.58
CA LYS A 18 -19.13 3.75 0.51
C LYS A 18 -18.51 3.98 -0.88
N ARG A 19 -18.58 5.22 -1.34
CA ARG A 19 -17.77 5.70 -2.46
C ARG A 19 -16.55 6.40 -1.89
N ILE A 20 -15.47 6.47 -2.68
CA ILE A 20 -14.34 7.32 -2.35
C ILE A 20 -14.82 8.78 -2.38
N PRO A 21 -14.80 9.49 -1.26
CA PRO A 21 -15.39 10.83 -1.16
C PRO A 21 -14.47 11.92 -1.72
N ARG A 22 -13.21 11.59 -2.00
CA ARG A 22 -12.15 12.55 -2.35
C ARG A 22 -11.45 12.15 -3.63
N ASN A 23 -10.92 13.14 -4.35
CA ASN A 23 -10.01 12.92 -5.46
C ASN A 23 -8.66 12.39 -4.95
N ALA A 24 -7.89 11.77 -5.85
CA ALA A 24 -6.51 11.44 -5.58
C ALA A 24 -5.73 12.71 -5.21
N THR A 25 -4.76 12.57 -4.31
CA THR A 25 -3.85 13.67 -3.96
C THR A 25 -3.05 14.11 -5.19
N ALA A 26 -2.74 15.41 -5.25
CA ALA A 26 -1.84 15.92 -6.27
C ALA A 26 -0.44 15.29 -6.10
N LEU A 27 0.23 14.98 -7.22
CA LEU A 27 1.56 14.38 -7.21
C LEU A 27 2.68 15.45 -7.36
N TRP A 28 2.43 16.67 -6.89
CA TRP A 28 3.36 17.79 -7.02
C TRP A 28 4.10 18.05 -5.71
N ASN A 29 5.43 18.14 -5.78
CA ASN A 29 6.31 18.49 -4.65
C ASN A 29 6.24 17.53 -3.43
N LEU A 30 5.77 16.31 -3.61
CA LEU A 30 5.65 15.35 -2.51
C LEU A 30 7.01 14.85 -2.00
N GLY A 31 8.06 14.92 -2.82
CA GLY A 31 9.44 14.62 -2.42
C GLY A 31 10.12 15.70 -1.59
N HIS A 32 9.44 16.82 -1.26
CA HIS A 32 10.06 17.85 -0.43
C HIS A 32 10.21 17.38 1.01
N LYS A 33 11.39 17.59 1.61
CA LYS A 33 11.76 17.14 2.97
C LYS A 33 10.85 17.60 4.10
N SER A 34 10.01 18.61 3.88
CA SER A 34 9.03 19.08 4.88
C SER A 34 7.70 18.35 4.81
N ILE A 35 7.53 17.38 3.90
CA ILE A 35 6.31 16.57 3.82
C ILE A 35 6.41 15.43 4.84
N ASN A 36 5.87 15.67 6.02
CA ASN A 36 5.87 14.74 7.14
C ASN A 36 4.48 14.18 7.46
N ILE A 37 3.45 14.73 6.82
CA ILE A 37 2.06 14.37 7.04
C ILE A 37 1.30 14.35 5.71
N VAL A 38 0.48 13.33 5.51
CA VAL A 38 -0.30 13.14 4.28
C VAL A 38 -1.72 12.68 4.58
N PHE A 39 -2.51 12.50 3.55
CA PHE A 39 -3.96 12.48 3.56
C PHE A 39 -4.56 13.83 3.99
N GLN A 40 -5.80 14.08 3.58
CA GLN A 40 -6.45 15.37 3.86
C GLN A 40 -6.76 15.57 5.35
N ASP A 41 -6.90 14.49 6.08
CA ASP A 41 -7.18 14.45 7.53
C ASP A 41 -5.93 14.20 8.38
N GLY A 42 -4.75 14.15 7.77
CA GLY A 42 -3.49 14.01 8.49
C GLY A 42 -3.28 12.64 9.16
N ARG A 43 -4.03 11.61 8.77
CA ARG A 43 -4.00 10.30 9.45
C ARG A 43 -2.76 9.45 9.21
N LEU A 44 -1.82 9.94 8.42
CA LEU A 44 -0.51 9.33 8.25
C LEU A 44 0.55 10.41 8.41
N GLU A 45 1.40 10.25 9.39
CA GLU A 45 2.47 11.19 9.73
C GLU A 45 3.72 10.46 10.22
N ILE A 46 4.87 11.09 10.10
CA ILE A 46 6.11 10.63 10.76
C ILE A 46 5.95 10.83 12.26
N SER A 47 6.20 9.78 13.05
CA SER A 47 5.92 9.79 14.48
C SER A 47 6.66 8.65 15.21
N ASP A 48 7.00 8.86 16.45
CA ASP A 48 7.64 7.87 17.33
C ASP A 48 6.62 7.03 18.14
N ILE A 49 5.32 7.10 17.80
CA ILE A 49 4.27 6.34 18.50
C ILE A 49 4.44 4.84 18.31
N TYR A 50 4.85 4.43 17.11
CA TYR A 50 5.13 3.04 16.74
C TYR A 50 6.57 2.88 16.28
N GLU A 51 7.15 1.71 16.48
CA GLU A 51 8.54 1.39 16.12
C GLU A 51 8.82 1.53 14.61
N ASN A 52 7.78 1.39 13.77
CA ASN A 52 7.88 1.60 12.33
C ASN A 52 8.11 3.07 11.90
N GLY A 53 8.06 4.03 12.85
CA GLY A 53 8.33 5.44 12.60
C GLY A 53 7.15 6.26 12.06
N PHE A 54 5.94 5.70 12.09
CA PHE A 54 4.74 6.37 11.56
C PHE A 54 3.53 6.20 12.47
N ASN A 55 2.78 7.27 12.65
CA ASN A 55 1.40 7.20 13.11
C ASN A 55 0.49 7.04 11.89
N SER A 56 -0.22 5.93 11.78
CA SER A 56 -1.02 5.57 10.60
C SER A 56 -2.27 4.76 10.96
N PRO A 57 -3.24 4.61 10.03
CA PRO A 57 -4.36 3.70 10.23
C PRO A 57 -3.98 2.23 10.40
N ALA A 58 -2.76 1.84 10.01
CA ALA A 58 -2.24 0.49 10.18
C ALA A 58 -1.57 0.29 11.55
N GLN A 59 -1.31 1.37 12.28
CA GLN A 59 -0.66 1.32 13.60
C GLN A 59 0.65 0.53 13.55
N GLU A 60 0.86 -0.40 14.49
CA GLU A 60 2.02 -1.30 14.56
C GLU A 60 2.13 -2.29 13.37
N TRP A 61 1.07 -2.44 12.60
CA TRP A 61 1.03 -3.35 11.45
C TRP A 61 1.53 -2.73 10.14
N LEU A 62 1.92 -1.45 10.16
CA LEU A 62 2.63 -0.86 9.03
C LEU A 62 4.03 -1.46 8.95
N PRO A 63 4.53 -1.87 7.77
CA PRO A 63 5.85 -2.48 7.65
C PRO A 63 6.97 -1.58 8.15
N ASP A 64 7.94 -2.17 8.87
CA ASP A 64 9.17 -1.49 9.22
C ASP A 64 10.04 -1.23 7.98
N GLY A 65 10.89 -0.21 8.05
CA GLY A 65 11.87 0.10 7.00
C GLY A 65 11.36 0.95 5.84
N LEU A 66 10.14 1.49 5.92
CA LEU A 66 9.68 2.51 4.98
C LEU A 66 10.49 3.80 5.19
N ASN A 67 10.93 4.43 4.09
CA ASN A 67 11.85 5.56 4.13
C ASN A 67 11.17 6.94 4.14
N THR A 68 9.93 7.03 3.68
CA THR A 68 9.19 8.30 3.57
C THR A 68 7.71 8.11 3.88
N VAL A 69 7.04 9.21 4.26
CA VAL A 69 5.58 9.20 4.43
C VAL A 69 4.86 8.92 3.11
N ILE A 70 5.49 9.20 1.96
CA ILE A 70 4.94 8.93 0.63
C ILE A 70 4.98 7.43 0.32
N SER A 71 6.10 6.75 0.62
CA SER A 71 6.17 5.30 0.50
C SER A 71 5.15 4.60 1.40
N ALA A 72 4.97 5.07 2.62
CA ALA A 72 3.93 4.58 3.51
C ALA A 72 2.52 4.82 2.95
N GLN A 73 2.25 6.00 2.37
CA GLN A 73 0.95 6.32 1.76
C GLN A 73 0.64 5.42 0.56
N ALA A 74 1.64 5.09 -0.26
CA ALA A 74 1.46 4.39 -1.53
C ALA A 74 0.83 2.99 -1.39
N ILE A 75 0.96 2.34 -0.24
CA ILE A 75 0.43 0.99 -0.01
C ILE A 75 -1.02 0.95 0.52
N PHE A 76 -1.56 2.05 1.05
CA PHE A 76 -2.93 2.06 1.59
C PHE A 76 -4.02 1.83 0.54
N PRO A 77 -3.97 2.42 -0.68
CA PRO A 77 -4.95 2.16 -1.72
C PRO A 77 -5.04 0.68 -2.11
N LEU A 78 -3.94 -0.06 -2.01
CA LEU A 78 -3.85 -1.48 -2.38
C LEU A 78 -4.73 -2.37 -1.49
N VAL A 79 -4.94 -1.95 -0.23
CA VAL A 79 -5.67 -2.69 0.80
C VAL A 79 -7.04 -2.10 1.11
N ALA A 80 -7.35 -0.92 0.58
CA ALA A 80 -8.64 -0.28 0.81
C ALA A 80 -9.76 -0.94 0.00
N GLN A 81 -10.81 -1.39 0.68
CA GLN A 81 -11.93 -2.12 0.08
C GLN A 81 -12.58 -1.36 -1.09
N PHE A 82 -12.84 -0.06 -0.93
CA PHE A 82 -13.51 0.76 -1.95
C PHE A 82 -12.54 1.39 -2.95
N GLU A 83 -11.27 1.06 -2.88
CA GLU A 83 -10.24 1.45 -3.85
C GLU A 83 -9.81 0.23 -4.66
N MET A 84 -8.71 -0.44 -4.28
CA MET A 84 -8.14 -1.52 -5.08
C MET A 84 -8.47 -2.92 -4.56
N ALA A 85 -8.71 -3.09 -3.26
CA ALA A 85 -8.94 -4.42 -2.68
C ALA A 85 -10.29 -5.03 -3.11
N GLY A 86 -11.38 -4.26 -3.08
CA GLY A 86 -12.71 -4.78 -3.46
C GLY A 86 -13.28 -5.76 -2.43
N ASN A 87 -14.02 -6.76 -2.90
CA ASN A 87 -14.70 -7.72 -2.04
C ASN A 87 -13.82 -8.91 -1.65
N PRO A 88 -13.95 -9.42 -0.41
CA PRO A 88 -13.19 -10.58 0.06
C PRO A 88 -13.36 -11.84 -0.81
N LYS A 89 -14.54 -12.02 -1.41
CA LYS A 89 -14.82 -13.18 -2.28
C LYS A 89 -14.25 -13.04 -3.70
N GLU A 90 -13.83 -11.83 -4.08
CA GLU A 90 -13.28 -11.56 -5.42
C GLU A 90 -11.76 -11.39 -5.41
N ASN A 91 -11.20 -11.03 -4.27
CA ASN A 91 -9.79 -10.71 -4.14
C ASN A 91 -9.23 -11.20 -2.81
N GLU A 92 -8.18 -12.01 -2.86
CA GLU A 92 -7.49 -12.53 -1.68
C GLU A 92 -6.94 -11.42 -0.77
N ILE A 93 -6.55 -10.26 -1.35
CA ILE A 93 -6.11 -9.09 -0.58
C ILE A 93 -7.23 -8.61 0.35
N ALA A 94 -8.44 -8.45 -0.19
CA ALA A 94 -9.58 -8.03 0.61
C ALA A 94 -9.93 -9.03 1.71
N GLY A 95 -9.79 -10.33 1.42
CA GLY A 95 -9.96 -11.39 2.42
C GLY A 95 -8.93 -11.31 3.54
N ALA A 96 -7.66 -11.14 3.18
CA ALA A 96 -6.56 -11.03 4.14
C ALA A 96 -6.71 -9.79 5.05
N VAL A 97 -7.03 -8.64 4.48
CA VAL A 97 -7.21 -7.37 5.23
C VAL A 97 -8.38 -7.43 6.20
N HIS A 98 -9.39 -8.27 5.92
CA HIS A 98 -10.53 -8.45 6.83
C HIS A 98 -10.08 -8.94 8.21
N ASP A 99 -9.09 -9.80 8.26
CA ASP A 99 -8.55 -10.32 9.50
C ASP A 99 -7.51 -9.35 10.11
N ARG A 100 -6.50 -8.97 9.32
CA ARG A 100 -5.43 -8.07 9.73
C ARG A 100 -4.74 -7.46 8.53
N ILE A 101 -4.47 -6.16 8.56
CA ILE A 101 -3.95 -5.40 7.40
C ILE A 101 -2.60 -5.94 6.89
N ASP A 102 -1.72 -6.34 7.80
CA ASP A 102 -0.39 -6.85 7.45
C ASP A 102 -0.41 -8.21 6.75
N ALA A 103 -1.49 -8.97 6.87
CA ALA A 103 -1.67 -10.22 6.12
C ALA A 103 -1.72 -10.01 4.60
N ALA A 104 -1.99 -8.79 4.14
CA ALA A 104 -1.98 -8.45 2.73
C ALA A 104 -0.57 -8.22 2.15
N TRP A 105 0.41 -7.83 2.97
CA TRP A 105 1.72 -7.43 2.49
C TRP A 105 2.47 -8.56 1.76
N PRO A 106 2.57 -9.78 2.30
CA PRO A 106 3.24 -10.88 1.61
C PRO A 106 2.51 -11.32 0.33
N ILE A 107 1.18 -11.17 0.27
CA ILE A 107 0.41 -11.50 -0.94
C ILE A 107 0.72 -10.50 -2.05
N LEU A 108 0.75 -9.20 -1.73
CA LEU A 108 1.13 -8.15 -2.68
C LEU A 108 2.55 -8.34 -3.19
N ALA A 109 3.52 -8.59 -2.30
CA ALA A 109 4.90 -8.87 -2.68
C ALA A 109 5.00 -10.09 -3.61
N LYS A 110 4.30 -11.17 -3.30
CA LYS A 110 4.24 -12.37 -4.15
C LYS A 110 3.74 -12.05 -5.57
N ARG A 111 2.73 -11.19 -5.70
CA ARG A 111 2.22 -10.80 -7.03
C ARG A 111 3.26 -10.11 -7.90
N VAL A 112 4.17 -9.35 -7.29
CA VAL A 112 5.29 -8.71 -7.99
C VAL A 112 6.37 -9.74 -8.32
N ARG A 113 6.77 -10.58 -7.35
CA ARG A 113 7.82 -11.61 -7.50
C ARG A 113 7.56 -12.58 -8.64
N VAL A 114 6.30 -12.97 -8.88
CA VAL A 114 5.95 -13.94 -9.94
C VAL A 114 6.05 -13.40 -11.35
N ILE A 115 6.34 -12.10 -11.52
CA ILE A 115 6.56 -11.47 -12.81
C ILE A 115 8.07 -11.30 -13.00
N PRO A 116 8.73 -12.13 -13.86
CA PRO A 116 10.19 -12.13 -13.95
C PRO A 116 10.79 -10.76 -14.24
N ALA A 117 10.16 -9.98 -15.14
CA ALA A 117 10.63 -8.65 -15.48
C ALA A 117 10.68 -7.69 -14.28
N TYR A 118 9.72 -7.78 -13.36
CA TYR A 118 9.76 -7.01 -12.11
C TYR A 118 10.86 -7.52 -11.17
N GLY A 119 10.96 -8.85 -11.01
CA GLY A 119 12.04 -9.44 -10.21
C GLY A 119 13.42 -8.92 -10.62
N ASP A 120 13.72 -8.98 -11.93
CA ASP A 120 15.00 -8.48 -12.49
C ASP A 120 15.20 -6.97 -12.26
N MET A 121 14.13 -6.17 -12.36
CA MET A 121 14.23 -4.72 -12.11
C MET A 121 14.50 -4.41 -10.63
N PHE A 122 13.87 -5.11 -9.71
CA PHE A 122 14.09 -4.91 -8.27
C PHE A 122 15.51 -5.31 -7.86
N VAL A 123 16.02 -6.47 -8.33
CA VAL A 123 17.40 -6.90 -8.08
C VAL A 123 18.43 -5.89 -8.60
N LYS A 124 18.13 -5.19 -9.69
CA LYS A 124 19.01 -4.14 -10.22
C LYS A 124 18.92 -2.82 -9.48
N ALA A 125 17.76 -2.51 -8.89
CA ALA A 125 17.49 -1.22 -8.30
C ALA A 125 17.81 -1.13 -6.81
N PHE A 126 17.83 -2.26 -6.12
CA PHE A 126 18.06 -2.34 -4.67
C PHE A 126 19.31 -3.16 -4.37
N ASP A 127 20.33 -2.53 -3.79
CA ASP A 127 21.63 -3.16 -3.50
C ASP A 127 21.54 -4.26 -2.44
N ASP A 128 20.48 -4.29 -1.65
CA ASP A 128 20.20 -5.25 -0.59
C ASP A 128 19.31 -6.43 -1.04
N ILE A 129 19.00 -6.51 -2.35
CA ILE A 129 18.22 -7.59 -2.96
C ILE A 129 19.06 -8.36 -3.97
N ASP A 130 19.38 -9.60 -3.65
CA ASP A 130 20.14 -10.51 -4.53
C ASP A 130 19.24 -11.41 -5.39
N SER A 131 17.98 -11.56 -5.00
CA SER A 131 17.01 -12.41 -5.71
C SER A 131 15.58 -11.91 -5.59
N PRO A 132 14.69 -12.22 -6.55
CA PRO A 132 13.29 -11.80 -6.50
C PRO A 132 12.53 -12.25 -5.25
N GLU A 133 12.94 -13.34 -4.63
CA GLU A 133 12.31 -13.88 -3.40
C GLU A 133 12.44 -12.94 -2.21
N GLN A 134 13.46 -12.09 -2.20
CA GLN A 134 13.72 -11.12 -1.13
C GLN A 134 12.87 -9.85 -1.24
N ILE A 135 12.22 -9.61 -2.38
CA ILE A 135 11.33 -8.47 -2.56
C ILE A 135 10.17 -8.55 -1.55
N THR A 136 10.01 -7.53 -0.73
CA THR A 136 8.90 -7.38 0.19
C THR A 136 7.99 -6.22 -0.21
N ILE A 137 6.97 -5.96 0.56
CA ILE A 137 6.13 -4.78 0.36
C ILE A 137 6.91 -3.48 0.58
N VAL A 138 7.99 -3.52 1.36
CA VAL A 138 8.83 -2.35 1.67
C VAL A 138 9.52 -1.82 0.43
N GLU A 139 10.17 -2.69 -0.34
CA GLU A 139 10.84 -2.31 -1.59
C GLU A 139 9.83 -1.80 -2.62
N ILE A 140 8.66 -2.45 -2.69
CA ILE A 140 7.57 -2.00 -3.58
C ILE A 140 7.10 -0.60 -3.16
N ALA A 141 6.90 -0.37 -1.87
CA ALA A 141 6.49 0.93 -1.35
C ALA A 141 7.54 2.03 -1.58
N LYS A 142 8.83 1.70 -1.37
CA LYS A 142 9.95 2.61 -1.67
C LYS A 142 9.97 2.99 -3.16
N ALA A 143 9.92 2.00 -4.05
CA ALA A 143 9.88 2.25 -5.49
C ALA A 143 8.70 3.12 -5.92
N LEU A 144 7.52 2.91 -5.34
CA LEU A 144 6.35 3.77 -5.58
C LEU A 144 6.56 5.18 -5.02
N GLY A 145 7.11 5.30 -3.81
CA GLY A 145 7.39 6.59 -3.18
C GLY A 145 8.44 7.42 -3.94
N ASP A 146 9.45 6.76 -4.48
CA ASP A 146 10.51 7.41 -5.28
C ASP A 146 9.99 7.83 -6.67
N PHE A 147 8.99 7.14 -7.20
CA PHE A 147 8.34 7.49 -8.46
C PHE A 147 7.41 8.69 -8.33
N ILE A 148 6.73 8.85 -7.20
CA ILE A 148 5.76 9.92 -6.93
C ILE A 148 6.47 11.25 -6.61
#